data_269a80f17cb3ce17bddfc54b89d490c5
#
_entry.id   269a80f17cb3ce17bddfc54b89d490c5
#
_cell.length_a   1.000
_cell.length_b   1.000
_cell.length_c   1.000
_cell.angle_alpha   90.00
_cell.angle_beta   90.00
_cell.angle_gamma   90.00
#
_symmetry.space_group_name_H-M   'P 1'
#
loop_
_entity.id
_entity.type
_entity.pdbx_description
1 polymer ?
#
loop_
_entity_poly.entity_id
_entity_poly.type
_entity_poly.pdbx_seq_one_letter_code
_entity_poly.pdbx_strand_id
1 'polypeptide(L)'
;AKDVSFSAPPGSITSIIGPNGAGKTTVLNMISGFYAPNSGSIKLDAEVAGLPAWKLARAGIARTYQTTQLFGELSVLDNLLAGMQQGHLGNIVKGASDQQRALALQLLALVGYRGSVNSLADELPHVDRRLVEIARALAFRPRVLLLDEPAAGLGQQDTQQLAALFHTLAGYGIAVILVEHDMTLVMAVSERILVLDAGRPIAWGSASEVRQNKRVIAAYLGGTSYQATPRDQPWKGSRDARLYIKDLVLDYGAAPVVNKVNLVVNPGELIAILGANGAGKSSILQSLAGLHPATSGSILLDDESIHHLDASQIAARGLALVPEGRQMFPQLTVRDNLMLGAFSRTDKVDADAEIEAILRRFPRLRDRIDSLAGLLSGGEQQMVAVGRGLMAKPKILLLDEPSLGLSPAMIGELYDALAALRDEGVTLLLVDQMANLALQVADRAYVLETGRIVKSGTAEELRGDSALEAAYLGEGAVA
;
A
#
# COMPACT_ATOMS: atom_id res chain seq x y z
N ALA A 1 -4.73 7.19 18.65
CA ALA A 1 -6.00 7.81 18.29
C ALA A 1 -6.41 8.78 19.41
N LYS A 2 -6.92 9.95 19.06
CA LYS A 2 -7.30 11.00 20.00
C LYS A 2 -8.62 11.65 19.54
N ASP A 3 -9.56 11.78 20.49
CA ASP A 3 -10.86 12.44 20.26
C ASP A 3 -11.67 11.81 19.09
N VAL A 4 -11.58 10.48 18.93
CA VAL A 4 -12.28 9.75 17.88
C VAL A 4 -13.69 9.40 18.36
N SER A 5 -14.71 9.84 17.60
CA SER A 5 -16.11 9.52 17.85
C SER A 5 -16.81 9.21 16.53
N PHE A 6 -17.49 8.08 16.47
CA PHE A 6 -18.32 7.69 15.32
C PHE A 6 -19.33 6.61 15.74
N SER A 7 -20.26 6.29 14.86
CA SER A 7 -21.23 5.23 15.05
C SER A 7 -21.32 4.35 13.82
N ALA A 8 -21.55 3.06 14.02
CA ALA A 8 -21.79 2.07 12.97
C ALA A 8 -23.15 1.41 13.23
N PRO A 9 -24.24 1.91 12.61
CA PRO A 9 -25.57 1.35 12.78
C PRO A 9 -25.66 -0.09 12.26
N PRO A 10 -26.53 -0.94 12.83
CA PRO A 10 -26.84 -2.24 12.26
C PRO A 10 -27.27 -2.12 10.81
N GLY A 11 -26.76 -2.99 9.95
CA GLY A 11 -27.11 -2.98 8.52
C GLY A 11 -26.47 -1.88 7.71
N SER A 12 -25.42 -1.23 8.24
CA SER A 12 -24.69 -0.18 7.53
C SER A 12 -23.21 -0.54 7.32
N ILE A 13 -22.58 0.11 6.35
CA ILE A 13 -21.16 0.04 6.09
C ILE A 13 -20.54 1.37 6.47
N THR A 14 -19.68 1.35 7.49
CA THR A 14 -18.92 2.51 7.97
C THR A 14 -17.43 2.29 7.67
N SER A 15 -16.83 3.16 6.88
CA SER A 15 -15.40 3.07 6.61
C SER A 15 -14.57 4.01 7.49
N ILE A 16 -13.37 3.56 7.83
CA ILE A 16 -12.34 4.35 8.52
C ILE A 16 -11.16 4.45 7.56
N ILE A 17 -10.91 5.65 7.06
CA ILE A 17 -9.85 5.93 6.10
C ILE A 17 -8.86 6.94 6.63
N GLY A 18 -7.77 7.15 5.91
CA GLY A 18 -6.72 8.12 6.24
C GLY A 18 -5.36 7.66 5.77
N PRO A 19 -4.37 8.55 5.72
CA PRO A 19 -3.00 8.21 5.33
C PRO A 19 -2.40 7.09 6.20
N ASN A 20 -1.26 6.56 5.75
CA ASN A 20 -0.51 5.60 6.55
C ASN A 20 -0.06 6.24 7.87
N GLY A 21 -0.19 5.50 8.97
CA GLY A 21 0.08 6.02 10.30
C GLY A 21 -1.03 6.89 10.92
N ALA A 22 -2.15 7.13 10.22
CA ALA A 22 -3.27 7.93 10.72
C ALA A 22 -3.99 7.32 11.94
N GLY A 23 -3.69 6.07 12.32
CA GLY A 23 -4.26 5.43 13.51
C GLY A 23 -5.47 4.54 13.23
N LYS A 24 -5.76 4.18 11.98
CA LYS A 24 -6.88 3.32 11.57
C LYS A 24 -6.87 1.96 12.30
N THR A 25 -5.78 1.21 12.15
CA THR A 25 -5.59 -0.10 12.80
C THR A 25 -5.59 0.02 14.33
N THR A 26 -5.12 1.15 14.90
CA THR A 26 -5.21 1.41 16.33
C THR A 26 -6.65 1.49 16.81
N VAL A 27 -7.54 2.14 16.05
CA VAL A 27 -8.98 2.20 16.36
C VAL A 27 -9.60 0.80 16.29
N LEU A 28 -9.31 0.02 15.23
CA LEU A 28 -9.77 -1.37 15.15
C LEU A 28 -9.25 -2.23 16.32
N ASN A 29 -7.99 -2.05 16.71
CA ASN A 29 -7.39 -2.76 17.83
C ASN A 29 -8.09 -2.44 19.18
N MET A 30 -8.55 -1.22 19.37
CA MET A 30 -9.35 -0.85 20.56
C MET A 30 -10.74 -1.48 20.50
N ILE A 31 -11.43 -1.43 19.35
CA ILE A 31 -12.76 -2.01 19.18
C ILE A 31 -12.72 -3.54 19.32
N SER A 32 -11.65 -4.20 18.89
CA SER A 32 -11.47 -5.66 18.96
C SER A 32 -10.81 -6.16 20.25
N GLY A 33 -10.48 -5.26 21.22
CA GLY A 33 -9.98 -5.64 22.54
C GLY A 33 -8.51 -6.03 22.61
N PHE A 34 -7.70 -5.64 21.62
CA PHE A 34 -6.24 -5.77 21.67
C PHE A 34 -5.62 -4.70 22.56
N TYR A 35 -6.18 -3.50 22.56
CA TYR A 35 -5.78 -2.38 23.42
C TYR A 35 -6.99 -1.82 24.14
N ALA A 36 -6.83 -1.53 25.43
CA ALA A 36 -7.80 -0.75 26.16
C ALA A 36 -7.61 0.74 25.81
N PRO A 37 -8.68 1.50 25.54
CA PRO A 37 -8.57 2.96 25.41
C PRO A 37 -8.17 3.58 26.76
N ASN A 38 -7.31 4.61 26.70
CA ASN A 38 -6.92 5.35 27.92
C ASN A 38 -8.10 6.16 28.49
N SER A 39 -9.03 6.56 27.63
CA SER A 39 -10.24 7.31 27.99
C SER A 39 -11.30 7.15 26.90
N GLY A 40 -12.54 7.50 27.21
CA GLY A 40 -13.67 7.36 26.29
C GLY A 40 -14.45 6.06 26.51
N SER A 41 -15.39 5.79 25.62
CA SER A 41 -16.29 4.63 25.70
C SER A 41 -16.44 3.92 24.35
N ILE A 42 -16.60 2.60 24.37
CA ILE A 42 -17.00 1.78 23.21
C ILE A 42 -18.24 1.02 23.63
N LYS A 43 -19.35 1.20 22.90
CA LYS A 43 -20.64 0.63 23.25
C LYS A 43 -21.18 -0.29 22.17
N LEU A 44 -21.64 -1.47 22.59
CA LEU A 44 -22.43 -2.42 21.82
C LEU A 44 -23.60 -2.83 22.72
N ASP A 45 -24.72 -2.10 22.67
CA ASP A 45 -25.80 -2.06 23.67
C ASP A 45 -25.35 -1.65 25.08
N ALA A 46 -24.27 -2.21 25.56
CA ALA A 46 -23.60 -1.87 26.84
C ALA A 46 -22.16 -1.43 26.60
N GLU A 47 -21.54 -0.91 27.65
CA GLU A 47 -20.11 -0.53 27.60
C GLU A 47 -19.24 -1.80 27.43
N VAL A 48 -18.37 -1.79 26.43
CA VAL A 48 -17.47 -2.89 26.09
C VAL A 48 -15.99 -2.50 26.05
N ALA A 49 -15.68 -1.23 26.29
CA ALA A 49 -14.30 -0.74 26.31
C ALA A 49 -13.44 -1.50 27.33
N GLY A 50 -12.23 -1.87 26.91
CA GLY A 50 -11.28 -2.61 27.74
C GLY A 50 -11.62 -4.08 28.02
N LEU A 51 -12.72 -4.60 27.44
CA LEU A 51 -12.95 -6.04 27.47
C LEU A 51 -11.93 -6.78 26.59
N PRO A 52 -11.45 -7.95 27.01
CA PRO A 52 -10.54 -8.74 26.21
C PRO A 52 -11.24 -9.29 24.94
N ALA A 53 -10.47 -9.53 23.88
CA ALA A 53 -10.95 -9.91 22.55
C ALA A 53 -11.96 -11.10 22.58
N TRP A 54 -11.73 -12.12 23.41
CA TRP A 54 -12.64 -13.27 23.49
C TRP A 54 -14.03 -12.93 24.07
N LYS A 55 -14.12 -11.92 24.97
CA LYS A 55 -15.42 -11.42 25.46
C LYS A 55 -16.14 -10.61 24.39
N LEU A 56 -15.39 -9.81 23.62
CA LEU A 56 -15.95 -9.04 22.51
C LEU A 56 -16.44 -9.96 21.38
N ALA A 57 -15.70 -11.02 21.07
CA ALA A 57 -16.15 -12.04 20.13
C ALA A 57 -17.50 -12.68 20.56
N ARG A 58 -17.64 -13.01 21.85
CA ARG A 58 -18.92 -13.51 22.41
C ARG A 58 -20.04 -12.46 22.41
N ALA A 59 -19.69 -11.18 22.52
CA ALA A 59 -20.66 -10.09 22.43
C ALA A 59 -21.10 -9.83 20.98
N GLY A 60 -20.46 -10.44 19.98
CA GLY A 60 -20.83 -10.34 18.58
C GLY A 60 -19.94 -9.40 17.76
N ILE A 61 -18.70 -9.16 18.16
CA ILE A 61 -17.70 -8.44 17.36
C ILE A 61 -16.73 -9.45 16.75
N ALA A 62 -16.70 -9.59 15.43
CA ALA A 62 -15.70 -10.40 14.72
C ALA A 62 -14.78 -9.50 13.90
N ARG A 63 -13.55 -9.98 13.65
CA ARG A 63 -12.54 -9.24 12.91
C ARG A 63 -11.77 -10.14 11.95
N THR A 64 -11.45 -9.61 10.77
CA THR A 64 -10.38 -10.10 9.90
C THR A 64 -9.13 -9.24 10.11
N TYR A 65 -7.98 -9.72 9.63
CA TYR A 65 -6.70 -9.06 9.81
C TYR A 65 -6.09 -8.69 8.46
N GLN A 66 -5.23 -7.68 8.45
CA GLN A 66 -4.50 -7.25 7.25
C GLN A 66 -3.72 -8.42 6.63
N THR A 67 -2.96 -9.16 7.45
CA THR A 67 -2.40 -10.45 7.05
C THR A 67 -3.36 -11.55 7.46
N THR A 68 -3.82 -12.34 6.49
CA THR A 68 -4.77 -13.44 6.71
C THR A 68 -4.30 -14.40 7.79
N GLN A 69 -5.12 -14.59 8.80
CA GLN A 69 -4.83 -15.40 10.00
C GLN A 69 -5.62 -16.71 9.99
N LEU A 70 -5.44 -17.53 8.96
CA LEU A 70 -6.00 -18.89 8.91
C LEU A 70 -5.06 -19.88 9.60
N PHE A 71 -5.63 -20.98 10.08
CA PHE A 71 -4.85 -22.15 10.52
C PHE A 71 -4.38 -22.89 9.25
N GLY A 72 -3.14 -22.66 8.84
CA GLY A 72 -2.60 -23.10 7.55
C GLY A 72 -2.68 -24.60 7.32
N GLU A 73 -2.37 -25.37 8.34
CA GLU A 73 -2.40 -26.84 8.32
C GLU A 73 -3.81 -27.46 8.44
N LEU A 74 -4.85 -26.64 8.70
CA LEU A 74 -6.21 -27.09 8.72
C LEU A 74 -6.88 -26.92 7.36
N SER A 75 -7.85 -27.79 7.07
CA SER A 75 -8.69 -27.64 5.89
C SER A 75 -9.53 -26.36 5.94
N VAL A 76 -10.04 -25.92 4.80
CA VAL A 76 -11.01 -24.83 4.71
C VAL A 76 -12.21 -25.07 5.62
N LEU A 77 -12.76 -26.28 5.57
CA LEU A 77 -13.90 -26.65 6.41
C LEU A 77 -13.53 -26.58 7.91
N ASP A 78 -12.39 -27.12 8.31
CA ASP A 78 -11.97 -27.14 9.71
C ASP A 78 -11.67 -25.73 10.25
N ASN A 79 -11.17 -24.82 9.41
CA ASN A 79 -11.03 -23.40 9.78
C ASN A 79 -12.38 -22.77 10.17
N LEU A 80 -13.46 -23.04 9.42
CA LEU A 80 -14.79 -22.55 9.76
C LEU A 80 -15.35 -23.22 11.00
N LEU A 81 -15.19 -24.54 11.10
CA LEU A 81 -15.66 -25.29 12.26
C LEU A 81 -14.94 -24.84 13.55
N ALA A 82 -13.66 -24.52 13.50
CA ALA A 82 -12.92 -23.90 14.61
C ALA A 82 -13.56 -22.57 15.04
N GLY A 83 -13.96 -21.72 14.06
CA GLY A 83 -14.69 -20.47 14.32
C GLY A 83 -16.03 -20.69 15.05
N MET A 84 -16.73 -21.79 14.78
CA MET A 84 -18.02 -22.11 15.39
C MET A 84 -17.93 -22.60 16.84
N GLN A 85 -16.75 -23.01 17.31
CA GLN A 85 -16.56 -23.60 18.65
C GLN A 85 -16.71 -22.59 19.80
N GLN A 86 -16.68 -21.28 19.54
CA GLN A 86 -16.82 -20.18 20.52
C GLN A 86 -16.03 -20.38 21.83
N GLY A 87 -14.86 -21.03 21.75
CA GLY A 87 -13.99 -21.29 22.89
C GLY A 87 -14.42 -22.49 23.78
N HIS A 88 -15.35 -23.33 23.35
CA HIS A 88 -15.69 -24.57 24.02
C HIS A 88 -14.80 -25.72 23.52
N LEU A 89 -13.60 -25.84 24.06
CA LEU A 89 -12.62 -26.90 23.74
C LEU A 89 -13.11 -28.35 24.02
N GLY A 90 -14.21 -28.52 24.79
CA GLY A 90 -14.74 -29.82 25.12
C GLY A 90 -15.40 -30.61 23.97
N ASN A 91 -15.65 -30.01 22.84
CA ASN A 91 -16.30 -30.65 21.68
C ASN A 91 -15.34 -31.09 20.56
N ILE A 92 -14.05 -30.85 20.68
CA ILE A 92 -13.04 -31.28 19.68
C ILE A 92 -13.05 -32.83 19.53
N VAL A 93 -13.37 -33.56 20.56
CA VAL A 93 -13.41 -35.02 20.55
C VAL A 93 -14.69 -35.60 19.92
N LYS A 94 -15.80 -34.82 19.80
CA LYS A 94 -17.07 -35.33 19.30
C LYS A 94 -17.30 -35.13 17.80
N GLY A 95 -16.38 -34.50 17.09
CA GLY A 95 -16.56 -34.13 15.68
C GLY A 95 -17.63 -33.04 15.50
N ALA A 96 -17.61 -32.38 14.34
CA ALA A 96 -18.62 -31.38 14.00
C ALA A 96 -19.97 -32.05 13.67
N SER A 97 -21.07 -31.46 14.13
CA SER A 97 -22.41 -31.90 13.76
C SER A 97 -22.71 -31.64 12.29
N ASP A 98 -23.64 -32.38 11.70
CA ASP A 98 -24.08 -32.16 10.32
C ASP A 98 -24.62 -30.74 10.12
N GLN A 99 -25.27 -30.15 11.13
CA GLN A 99 -25.74 -28.77 11.11
C GLN A 99 -24.57 -27.76 11.03
N GLN A 100 -23.49 -27.99 11.77
CA GLN A 100 -22.31 -27.13 11.71
C GLN A 100 -21.62 -27.23 10.34
N ARG A 101 -21.52 -28.46 9.80
CA ARG A 101 -20.97 -28.66 8.43
C ARG A 101 -21.82 -27.97 7.38
N ALA A 102 -23.14 -28.13 7.44
CA ALA A 102 -24.09 -27.48 6.53
C ALA A 102 -23.96 -25.94 6.60
N LEU A 103 -23.91 -25.37 7.81
CA LEU A 103 -23.71 -23.94 8.00
C LEU A 103 -22.35 -23.46 7.44
N ALA A 104 -21.26 -24.21 7.67
CA ALA A 104 -19.95 -23.88 7.09
C ALA A 104 -20.00 -23.81 5.57
N LEU A 105 -20.63 -24.79 4.91
CA LEU A 105 -20.81 -24.80 3.46
C LEU A 105 -21.66 -23.61 2.95
N GLN A 106 -22.71 -23.25 3.67
CA GLN A 106 -23.53 -22.06 3.35
C GLN A 106 -22.72 -20.77 3.46
N LEU A 107 -21.88 -20.63 4.49
CA LEU A 107 -21.02 -19.45 4.67
C LEU A 107 -19.96 -19.36 3.57
N LEU A 108 -19.35 -20.48 3.17
CA LEU A 108 -18.41 -20.52 2.04
C LEU A 108 -19.10 -20.12 0.73
N ALA A 109 -20.31 -20.60 0.48
CA ALA A 109 -21.10 -20.21 -0.68
C ALA A 109 -21.47 -18.72 -0.65
N LEU A 110 -21.84 -18.19 0.53
CA LEU A 110 -22.18 -16.78 0.73
C LEU A 110 -21.01 -15.84 0.38
N VAL A 111 -19.81 -16.18 0.80
CA VAL A 111 -18.61 -15.37 0.46
C VAL A 111 -18.10 -15.60 -0.96
N GLY A 112 -18.68 -16.54 -1.71
CA GLY A 112 -18.31 -16.83 -3.09
C GLY A 112 -17.12 -17.77 -3.26
N TYR A 113 -16.69 -18.47 -2.19
CA TYR A 113 -15.64 -19.48 -2.29
C TYR A 113 -16.09 -20.68 -3.13
N ARG A 114 -15.27 -21.04 -4.14
CA ARG A 114 -15.60 -22.12 -5.10
C ARG A 114 -14.58 -23.27 -5.07
N GLY A 115 -13.55 -23.17 -4.24
CA GLY A 115 -12.51 -24.19 -4.12
C GLY A 115 -12.97 -25.42 -3.32
N SER A 116 -12.05 -26.39 -3.15
CA SER A 116 -12.31 -27.57 -2.34
C SER A 116 -12.32 -27.24 -0.86
N VAL A 117 -13.36 -27.68 -0.14
CA VAL A 117 -13.45 -27.50 1.31
C VAL A 117 -12.43 -28.33 2.10
N ASN A 118 -11.81 -29.31 1.46
CA ASN A 118 -10.78 -30.16 2.04
C ASN A 118 -9.34 -29.67 1.76
N SER A 119 -9.16 -28.63 0.94
CA SER A 119 -7.83 -28.04 0.70
C SER A 119 -7.28 -27.44 1.97
N LEU A 120 -5.97 -27.53 2.18
CA LEU A 120 -5.29 -26.85 3.28
C LEU A 120 -5.30 -25.34 3.06
N ALA A 121 -5.45 -24.58 4.14
CA ALA A 121 -5.54 -23.12 4.02
C ALA A 121 -4.23 -22.49 3.48
N ASP A 122 -3.07 -23.11 3.70
CA ASP A 122 -1.80 -22.64 3.16
C ASP A 122 -1.61 -22.89 1.66
N GLU A 123 -2.40 -23.78 1.07
CA GLU A 123 -2.37 -24.07 -0.36
C GLU A 123 -3.28 -23.15 -1.18
N LEU A 124 -4.11 -22.34 -0.51
CA LEU A 124 -5.09 -21.49 -1.20
C LEU A 124 -4.42 -20.28 -1.84
N PRO A 125 -4.92 -19.84 -3.01
CA PRO A 125 -4.64 -18.53 -3.58
C PRO A 125 -5.00 -17.41 -2.60
N HIS A 126 -4.37 -16.24 -2.75
CA HIS A 126 -4.57 -15.10 -1.84
C HIS A 126 -6.04 -14.67 -1.71
N VAL A 127 -6.76 -14.61 -2.84
CA VAL A 127 -8.20 -14.26 -2.89
C VAL A 127 -9.02 -15.25 -2.06
N ASP A 128 -8.81 -16.55 -2.29
CA ASP A 128 -9.53 -17.62 -1.60
C ASP A 128 -9.25 -17.62 -0.09
N ARG A 129 -8.01 -17.36 0.33
CA ARG A 129 -7.68 -17.19 1.76
C ARG A 129 -8.50 -16.08 2.38
N ARG A 130 -8.66 -14.94 1.69
CA ARG A 130 -9.43 -13.81 2.19
C ARG A 130 -10.92 -14.15 2.32
N LEU A 131 -11.50 -14.81 1.33
CA LEU A 131 -12.89 -15.26 1.39
C LEU A 131 -13.13 -16.24 2.54
N VAL A 132 -12.24 -17.22 2.74
CA VAL A 132 -12.31 -18.19 3.85
C VAL A 132 -12.16 -17.48 5.20
N GLU A 133 -11.30 -16.47 5.33
CA GLU A 133 -11.15 -15.68 6.55
C GLU A 133 -12.45 -14.93 6.90
N ILE A 134 -13.08 -14.29 5.91
CA ILE A 134 -14.39 -13.63 6.10
C ILE A 134 -15.45 -14.66 6.48
N ALA A 135 -15.52 -15.81 5.81
CA ALA A 135 -16.46 -16.88 6.14
C ALA A 135 -16.28 -17.39 7.59
N ARG A 136 -15.02 -17.55 8.03
CA ARG A 136 -14.70 -17.93 9.42
C ARG A 136 -15.13 -16.85 10.40
N ALA A 137 -14.93 -15.57 10.09
CA ALA A 137 -15.41 -14.48 10.93
C ALA A 137 -16.96 -14.49 11.04
N LEU A 138 -17.67 -14.77 9.96
CA LEU A 138 -19.13 -14.91 9.93
C LEU A 138 -19.64 -16.13 10.73
N ALA A 139 -18.81 -17.17 10.88
CA ALA A 139 -19.15 -18.35 11.68
C ALA A 139 -19.37 -18.02 13.17
N PHE A 140 -18.84 -16.92 13.67
CA PHE A 140 -19.12 -16.37 15.00
C PHE A 140 -20.49 -15.70 15.12
N ARG A 141 -21.28 -15.57 14.01
CA ARG A 141 -22.55 -14.85 13.94
C ARG A 141 -22.43 -13.42 14.47
N PRO A 142 -21.55 -12.61 13.88
CA PRO A 142 -21.27 -11.29 14.40
C PRO A 142 -22.43 -10.33 14.17
N ARG A 143 -22.58 -9.39 15.11
CA ARG A 143 -23.42 -8.18 14.96
C ARG A 143 -22.60 -7.04 14.34
N VAL A 144 -21.28 -7.05 14.62
CA VAL A 144 -20.29 -6.10 14.06
C VAL A 144 -19.17 -6.90 13.43
N LEU A 145 -18.88 -6.64 12.16
CA LEU A 145 -17.74 -7.22 11.43
C LEU A 145 -16.71 -6.15 11.14
N LEU A 146 -15.51 -6.31 11.67
CA LEU A 146 -14.36 -5.44 11.45
C LEU A 146 -13.52 -6.04 10.32
N LEU A 147 -13.31 -5.28 9.26
CA LEU A 147 -12.52 -5.68 8.09
C LEU A 147 -11.30 -4.76 7.97
N ASP A 148 -10.10 -5.33 8.03
CA ASP A 148 -8.82 -4.59 7.97
C ASP A 148 -8.15 -4.86 6.63
N GLU A 149 -8.24 -3.91 5.71
CA GLU A 149 -7.72 -3.93 4.34
C GLU A 149 -8.07 -5.22 3.56
N PRO A 150 -9.37 -5.59 3.48
CA PRO A 150 -9.76 -6.86 2.85
C PRO A 150 -9.52 -6.91 1.34
N ALA A 151 -9.41 -5.77 0.65
CA ALA A 151 -9.15 -5.70 -0.78
C ALA A 151 -7.66 -5.61 -1.14
N ALA A 152 -6.75 -5.59 -0.14
CA ALA A 152 -5.32 -5.47 -0.40
C ALA A 152 -4.81 -6.61 -1.30
N GLY A 153 -4.16 -6.25 -2.41
CA GLY A 153 -3.60 -7.20 -3.39
C GLY A 153 -4.63 -7.90 -4.29
N LEU A 154 -5.90 -7.49 -4.27
CA LEU A 154 -6.93 -8.02 -5.15
C LEU A 154 -7.02 -7.26 -6.48
N GLY A 155 -7.45 -7.97 -7.53
CA GLY A 155 -7.79 -7.35 -8.80
C GLY A 155 -9.14 -6.63 -8.77
N GLN A 156 -9.40 -5.81 -9.77
CA GLN A 156 -10.62 -5.00 -9.86
C GLN A 156 -11.90 -5.85 -9.80
N GLN A 157 -11.91 -7.01 -10.45
CA GLN A 157 -13.06 -7.92 -10.45
C GLN A 157 -13.33 -8.50 -9.07
N ASP A 158 -12.28 -8.91 -8.34
CA ASP A 158 -12.40 -9.46 -6.99
C ASP A 158 -12.85 -8.38 -6.00
N THR A 159 -12.34 -7.14 -6.16
CA THR A 159 -12.77 -5.99 -5.36
C THR A 159 -14.26 -5.68 -5.55
N GLN A 160 -14.79 -5.78 -6.78
CA GLN A 160 -16.23 -5.62 -7.04
C GLN A 160 -17.06 -6.74 -6.39
N GLN A 161 -16.56 -7.98 -6.40
CA GLN A 161 -17.22 -9.09 -5.70
C GLN A 161 -17.26 -8.87 -4.18
N LEU A 162 -16.16 -8.37 -3.60
CA LEU A 162 -16.12 -7.99 -2.18
C LEU A 162 -17.11 -6.85 -1.87
N ALA A 163 -17.21 -5.84 -2.72
CA ALA A 163 -18.19 -4.76 -2.55
C ALA A 163 -19.63 -5.31 -2.48
N ALA A 164 -19.99 -6.19 -3.41
CA ALA A 164 -21.29 -6.85 -3.41
C ALA A 164 -21.53 -7.72 -2.14
N LEU A 165 -20.49 -8.41 -1.67
CA LEU A 165 -20.53 -9.17 -0.43
C LEU A 165 -20.79 -8.25 0.77
N PHE A 166 -20.12 -7.11 0.89
CA PHE A 166 -20.31 -6.18 2.01
C PHE A 166 -21.73 -5.63 2.05
N HIS A 167 -22.32 -5.26 0.92
CA HIS A 167 -23.74 -4.87 0.85
C HIS A 167 -24.67 -6.01 1.26
N THR A 168 -24.37 -7.25 0.86
CA THR A 168 -25.13 -8.43 1.27
C THR A 168 -25.08 -8.63 2.79
N LEU A 169 -23.89 -8.51 3.40
CA LEU A 169 -23.69 -8.65 4.84
C LEU A 169 -24.42 -7.54 5.62
N ALA A 170 -24.35 -6.29 5.14
CA ALA A 170 -25.12 -5.18 5.69
C ALA A 170 -26.63 -5.47 5.57
N GLY A 171 -27.11 -5.98 4.44
CA GLY A 171 -28.51 -6.39 4.25
C GLY A 171 -28.99 -7.46 5.24
N TYR A 172 -28.11 -8.28 5.79
CA TYR A 172 -28.41 -9.20 6.89
C TYR A 172 -28.40 -8.53 8.28
N GLY A 173 -28.24 -7.21 8.36
CA GLY A 173 -28.27 -6.45 9.61
C GLY A 173 -26.91 -6.40 10.33
N ILE A 174 -25.82 -6.86 9.71
CA ILE A 174 -24.48 -6.76 10.27
C ILE A 174 -23.96 -5.33 10.09
N ALA A 175 -23.48 -4.71 11.17
CA ALA A 175 -22.73 -3.47 11.07
C ALA A 175 -21.30 -3.78 10.56
N VAL A 176 -20.96 -3.33 9.35
CA VAL A 176 -19.64 -3.53 8.77
C VAL A 176 -18.79 -2.30 9.04
N ILE A 177 -17.64 -2.49 9.71
CA ILE A 177 -16.62 -1.44 9.87
C ILE A 177 -15.43 -1.83 9.01
N LEU A 178 -15.16 -1.02 7.98
CA LEU A 178 -14.17 -1.27 6.95
C LEU A 178 -13.00 -0.30 7.10
N VAL A 179 -11.79 -0.80 7.27
CA VAL A 179 -10.57 -0.02 7.07
C VAL A 179 -10.04 -0.37 5.69
N GLU A 180 -9.89 0.63 4.85
CA GLU A 180 -9.41 0.49 3.48
C GLU A 180 -8.64 1.72 3.02
N HIS A 181 -7.78 1.52 2.04
CA HIS A 181 -7.05 2.58 1.35
C HIS A 181 -7.45 2.70 -0.13
N ASP A 182 -8.19 1.73 -0.68
CA ASP A 182 -8.81 1.83 -1.99
C ASP A 182 -10.04 2.77 -1.92
N MET A 183 -9.81 4.01 -2.34
CA MET A 183 -10.86 5.04 -2.30
C MET A 183 -12.04 4.70 -3.21
N THR A 184 -11.82 3.99 -4.32
CA THR A 184 -12.90 3.59 -5.24
C THR A 184 -13.86 2.64 -4.53
N LEU A 185 -13.32 1.61 -3.86
CA LEU A 185 -14.12 0.68 -3.05
C LEU A 185 -14.84 1.42 -1.91
N VAL A 186 -14.10 2.22 -1.13
CA VAL A 186 -14.66 2.95 0.02
C VAL A 186 -15.82 3.84 -0.41
N MET A 187 -15.64 4.65 -1.46
CA MET A 187 -16.68 5.56 -1.94
C MET A 187 -17.88 4.84 -2.53
N ALA A 188 -17.70 3.62 -3.05
CA ALA A 188 -18.78 2.83 -3.63
C ALA A 188 -19.65 2.14 -2.56
N VAL A 189 -19.04 1.71 -1.42
CA VAL A 189 -19.77 0.86 -0.45
C VAL A 189 -20.19 1.58 0.83
N SER A 190 -19.58 2.73 1.18
CA SER A 190 -19.73 3.32 2.50
C SER A 190 -20.91 4.27 2.60
N GLU A 191 -21.75 4.07 3.60
CA GLU A 191 -22.79 5.04 3.97
C GLU A 191 -22.20 6.22 4.75
N ARG A 192 -21.21 5.92 5.60
CA ARG A 192 -20.49 6.91 6.40
C ARG A 192 -18.99 6.61 6.39
N ILE A 193 -18.21 7.67 6.37
CA ILE A 193 -16.75 7.59 6.32
C ILE A 193 -16.17 8.46 7.43
N LEU A 194 -15.35 7.85 8.28
CA LEU A 194 -14.47 8.52 9.24
C LEU A 194 -13.10 8.70 8.60
N VAL A 195 -12.65 9.93 8.51
CA VAL A 195 -11.30 10.22 8.02
C VAL A 195 -10.40 10.58 9.19
N LEU A 196 -9.31 9.85 9.34
CA LEU A 196 -8.29 10.08 10.35
C LEU A 196 -7.04 10.69 9.72
N ASP A 197 -6.40 11.61 10.43
CA ASP A 197 -5.06 12.10 10.14
C ASP A 197 -4.29 12.30 11.44
N ALA A 198 -3.03 11.83 11.49
CA ALA A 198 -2.16 11.92 12.67
C ALA A 198 -2.86 11.55 14.00
N GLY A 199 -3.70 10.50 13.96
CA GLY A 199 -4.45 9.98 15.10
C GLY A 199 -5.70 10.79 15.48
N ARG A 200 -6.13 11.79 14.70
CA ARG A 200 -7.31 12.62 14.96
C ARG A 200 -8.34 12.54 13.83
N PRO A 201 -9.64 12.68 14.14
CA PRO A 201 -10.65 12.80 13.10
C PRO A 201 -10.55 14.15 12.39
N ILE A 202 -10.54 14.13 11.06
CA ILE A 202 -10.54 15.35 10.24
C ILE A 202 -11.85 15.53 9.47
N ALA A 203 -12.59 14.43 9.26
CA ALA A 203 -13.92 14.45 8.67
C ALA A 203 -14.76 13.24 9.15
N TRP A 204 -16.07 13.41 9.17
CA TRP A 204 -17.09 12.40 9.35
C TRP A 204 -18.29 12.74 8.48
N GLY A 205 -18.63 11.92 7.52
CA GLY A 205 -19.73 12.24 6.59
C GLY A 205 -19.97 11.13 5.56
N SER A 206 -20.83 11.44 4.59
CA SER A 206 -21.05 10.63 3.39
C SER A 206 -19.85 10.67 2.44
N ALA A 207 -19.81 9.76 1.46
CA ALA A 207 -18.77 9.74 0.43
C ALA A 207 -18.65 11.09 -0.30
N SER A 208 -19.78 11.75 -0.63
CA SER A 208 -19.77 13.04 -1.31
C SER A 208 -19.21 14.17 -0.44
N GLU A 209 -19.56 14.21 0.86
CA GLU A 209 -19.06 15.22 1.80
C GLU A 209 -17.55 15.06 2.03
N VAL A 210 -17.09 13.82 2.18
CA VAL A 210 -15.67 13.50 2.39
C VAL A 210 -14.83 13.85 1.16
N ARG A 211 -15.32 13.54 -0.05
CA ARG A 211 -14.66 13.86 -1.33
C ARG A 211 -14.43 15.36 -1.52
N GLN A 212 -15.39 16.19 -1.11
CA GLN A 212 -15.30 17.65 -1.25
C GLN A 212 -14.58 18.35 -0.08
N ASN A 213 -14.20 17.62 0.94
CA ASN A 213 -13.58 18.19 2.12
C ASN A 213 -12.11 18.55 1.88
N LYS A 214 -11.80 19.83 1.86
CA LYS A 214 -10.44 20.36 1.63
C LYS A 214 -9.39 19.80 2.60
N ARG A 215 -9.76 19.51 3.86
CA ARG A 215 -8.83 18.90 4.83
C ARG A 215 -8.51 17.47 4.50
N VAL A 216 -9.49 16.72 3.98
CA VAL A 216 -9.29 15.35 3.51
C VAL A 216 -8.40 15.34 2.28
N ILE A 217 -8.71 16.18 1.29
CA ILE A 217 -7.89 16.35 0.09
C ILE A 217 -6.43 16.65 0.47
N ALA A 218 -6.22 17.63 1.35
CA ALA A 218 -4.88 17.98 1.83
C ALA A 218 -4.16 16.82 2.53
N ALA A 219 -4.88 16.03 3.36
CA ALA A 219 -4.29 14.90 4.08
C ALA A 219 -3.84 13.77 3.14
N TYR A 220 -4.61 13.50 2.08
CA TYR A 220 -4.26 12.46 1.09
C TYR A 220 -3.22 12.91 0.06
N LEU A 221 -3.26 14.17 -0.34
CA LEU A 221 -2.26 14.74 -1.26
C LEU A 221 -0.95 15.13 -0.55
N GLY A 222 -0.87 15.00 0.78
CA GLY A 222 0.31 15.31 1.57
C GLY A 222 0.38 16.79 1.97
N GLY A 223 -0.55 17.22 2.83
CA GLY A 223 -0.47 18.52 3.51
C GLY A 223 0.55 18.49 4.66
N THR A 224 1.84 18.34 4.36
CA THR A 224 2.90 18.51 5.37
C THR A 224 3.40 19.95 5.35
N SER A 225 3.89 20.43 6.50
CA SER A 225 4.60 21.72 6.60
C SER A 225 5.99 21.68 5.92
N TYR A 226 6.34 20.55 5.31
CA TYR A 226 7.59 20.40 4.57
C TYR A 226 7.52 21.22 3.28
N GLN A 227 8.53 22.05 3.06
CA GLN A 227 8.77 22.77 1.83
C GLN A 227 10.13 22.33 1.30
N ALA A 228 10.13 21.59 0.20
CA ALA A 228 11.37 21.23 -0.48
C ALA A 228 12.05 22.50 -1.02
N THR A 229 13.36 22.49 -1.06
CA THR A 229 14.13 23.53 -1.75
C THR A 229 13.82 23.44 -3.25
N PRO A 230 13.21 24.48 -3.85
CA PRO A 230 13.00 24.50 -5.31
C PRO A 230 14.32 24.40 -6.04
N ARG A 231 14.30 23.84 -7.23
CA ARG A 231 15.49 23.86 -8.10
C ARG A 231 15.90 25.32 -8.41
N ASP A 232 17.16 25.65 -8.21
CA ASP A 232 17.69 27.02 -8.44
C ASP A 232 17.53 27.50 -9.90
N GLN A 233 17.51 26.56 -10.83
CA GLN A 233 17.25 26.84 -12.25
C GLN A 233 16.28 25.82 -12.83
N PRO A 234 15.29 26.25 -13.65
CA PRO A 234 14.43 25.32 -14.35
C PRO A 234 15.26 24.30 -15.12
N TRP A 235 14.87 23.02 -15.03
CA TRP A 235 15.50 21.98 -15.83
C TRP A 235 15.45 22.35 -17.31
N LYS A 236 16.59 22.49 -17.97
CA LYS A 236 16.71 23.00 -19.34
C LYS A 236 16.58 21.91 -20.42
N GLY A 237 16.17 20.71 -20.03
CA GLY A 237 15.89 19.62 -20.97
C GLY A 237 17.09 19.16 -21.80
N SER A 238 17.35 17.86 -21.85
CA SER A 238 18.03 17.25 -22.99
C SER A 238 16.97 16.93 -24.06
N ARG A 239 17.28 17.03 -25.33
CA ARG A 239 16.39 16.57 -26.41
C ARG A 239 16.43 15.05 -26.56
N ASP A 240 17.43 14.40 -25.99
CA ASP A 240 17.65 12.96 -26.08
C ASP A 240 17.15 12.31 -24.78
N ALA A 241 16.01 11.63 -24.87
CA ALA A 241 15.43 10.93 -23.73
C ALA A 241 16.33 9.78 -23.30
N ARG A 242 16.59 9.65 -21.97
CA ARG A 242 17.31 8.51 -21.40
C ARG A 242 16.45 7.26 -21.31
N LEU A 243 15.17 7.41 -20.94
CA LEU A 243 14.20 6.32 -20.91
C LEU A 243 12.99 6.72 -21.75
N TYR A 244 12.62 5.83 -22.64
CA TYR A 244 11.43 5.99 -23.48
C TYR A 244 10.55 4.75 -23.38
N ILE A 245 9.31 4.93 -22.94
CA ILE A 245 8.28 3.89 -22.84
C ILE A 245 7.21 4.20 -23.86
N LYS A 246 6.86 3.24 -24.71
CA LYS A 246 5.83 3.39 -25.73
C LYS A 246 4.82 2.26 -25.67
N ASP A 247 3.54 2.65 -25.55
CA ASP A 247 2.37 1.77 -25.58
C ASP A 247 2.50 0.55 -24.63
N LEU A 248 3.09 0.76 -23.43
CA LEU A 248 3.35 -0.30 -22.46
C LEU A 248 2.04 -0.88 -21.94
N VAL A 249 1.92 -2.21 -22.05
CA VAL A 249 0.81 -2.99 -21.48
C VAL A 249 1.39 -4.03 -20.52
N LEU A 250 0.83 -4.10 -19.33
CA LEU A 250 1.18 -5.11 -18.31
C LEU A 250 -0.09 -5.80 -17.83
N ASP A 251 -0.06 -7.12 -17.71
CA ASP A 251 -1.12 -7.91 -17.10
C ASP A 251 -0.52 -9.02 -16.21
N TYR A 252 -1.32 -9.57 -15.32
CA TYR A 252 -0.98 -10.69 -14.44
C TYR A 252 -1.87 -11.91 -14.75
N GLY A 253 -2.15 -12.15 -16.03
CA GLY A 253 -3.01 -13.25 -16.47
C GLY A 253 -4.52 -12.95 -16.41
N ALA A 254 -4.87 -11.67 -16.26
CA ALA A 254 -6.24 -11.15 -16.23
C ALA A 254 -6.34 -9.86 -17.05
N ALA A 255 -7.25 -8.95 -16.71
CA ALA A 255 -7.33 -7.64 -17.34
C ALA A 255 -6.02 -6.84 -17.14
N PRO A 256 -5.59 -6.03 -18.14
CA PRO A 256 -4.38 -5.24 -18.04
C PRO A 256 -4.39 -4.28 -16.83
N VAL A 257 -3.34 -4.36 -16.00
CA VAL A 257 -3.10 -3.42 -14.89
C VAL A 257 -2.49 -2.11 -15.40
N VAL A 258 -1.73 -2.17 -16.49
CA VAL A 258 -1.20 -1.00 -17.21
C VAL A 258 -1.61 -1.12 -18.67
N ASN A 259 -2.15 -0.05 -19.24
CA ASN A 259 -2.77 -0.07 -20.55
C ASN A 259 -2.30 1.09 -21.43
N LYS A 260 -1.40 0.79 -22.37
CA LYS A 260 -0.82 1.71 -23.35
C LYS A 260 -0.22 2.99 -22.72
N VAL A 261 0.61 2.78 -21.68
CA VAL A 261 1.33 3.89 -21.04
C VAL A 261 2.47 4.34 -21.91
N ASN A 262 2.58 5.67 -22.06
CA ASN A 262 3.67 6.35 -22.75
C ASN A 262 4.34 7.30 -21.75
N LEU A 263 5.66 7.19 -21.58
CA LEU A 263 6.42 7.96 -20.60
C LEU A 263 7.84 8.23 -21.12
N VAL A 264 8.36 9.41 -20.81
CA VAL A 264 9.72 9.84 -21.19
C VAL A 264 10.43 10.39 -19.96
N VAL A 265 11.65 9.92 -19.70
CA VAL A 265 12.55 10.44 -18.66
C VAL A 265 13.83 10.95 -19.32
N ASN A 266 14.19 12.19 -19.02
CA ASN A 266 15.39 12.79 -19.59
C ASN A 266 16.57 12.74 -18.59
N PRO A 267 17.82 12.84 -19.04
CA PRO A 267 18.99 12.87 -18.15
C PRO A 267 18.93 14.01 -17.12
N GLY A 268 19.21 13.68 -15.84
CA GLY A 268 19.21 14.64 -14.74
C GLY A 268 17.83 15.18 -14.35
N GLU A 269 16.75 14.54 -14.82
CA GLU A 269 15.37 14.89 -14.50
C GLU A 269 14.87 14.03 -13.33
N LEU A 270 14.09 14.63 -12.44
CA LEU A 270 13.26 13.90 -11.47
C LEU A 270 11.82 13.90 -11.98
N ILE A 271 11.34 12.73 -12.35
CA ILE A 271 9.94 12.50 -12.73
C ILE A 271 9.19 11.81 -11.61
N ALA A 272 7.97 12.26 -11.34
CA ALA A 272 7.03 11.57 -10.46
C ALA A 272 5.94 10.85 -11.27
N ILE A 273 5.60 9.61 -10.88
CA ILE A 273 4.37 8.92 -11.30
C ILE A 273 3.43 8.95 -10.11
N LEU A 274 2.32 9.64 -10.27
CA LEU A 274 1.32 9.91 -9.24
C LEU A 274 0.04 9.15 -9.54
N GLY A 275 -0.74 8.82 -8.51
CA GLY A 275 -2.03 8.14 -8.66
C GLY A 275 -2.39 7.34 -7.41
N ALA A 276 -3.65 6.94 -7.31
CA ALA A 276 -4.14 6.13 -6.20
C ALA A 276 -3.47 4.75 -6.13
N ASN A 277 -3.64 4.05 -5.01
CA ASN A 277 -3.21 2.67 -4.88
C ASN A 277 -3.95 1.78 -5.88
N GLY A 278 -3.24 0.81 -6.46
CA GLY A 278 -3.78 -0.04 -7.52
C GLY A 278 -3.81 0.59 -8.92
N ALA A 279 -3.38 1.85 -9.09
CA ALA A 279 -3.34 2.48 -10.41
C ALA A 279 -2.31 1.86 -11.38
N GLY A 280 -1.40 1.00 -10.90
CA GLY A 280 -0.38 0.35 -11.73
C GLY A 280 1.03 0.95 -11.61
N LYS A 281 1.26 1.86 -10.67
CA LYS A 281 2.54 2.57 -10.49
C LYS A 281 3.72 1.62 -10.27
N SER A 282 3.65 0.77 -9.24
CA SER A 282 4.69 -0.20 -8.91
C SER A 282 4.89 -1.24 -10.01
N SER A 283 3.80 -1.63 -10.74
CA SER A 283 3.90 -2.53 -11.89
C SER A 283 4.76 -1.95 -13.01
N ILE A 284 4.67 -0.63 -13.26
CA ILE A 284 5.54 0.05 -14.22
C ILE A 284 7.00 -0.06 -13.76
N LEU A 285 7.31 0.27 -12.50
CA LEU A 285 8.69 0.18 -11.98
C LEU A 285 9.23 -1.25 -12.01
N GLN A 286 8.42 -2.25 -11.67
CA GLN A 286 8.79 -3.66 -11.73
C GLN A 286 9.10 -4.11 -13.16
N SER A 287 8.32 -3.65 -14.14
CA SER A 287 8.59 -3.94 -15.55
C SER A 287 9.87 -3.28 -16.03
N LEU A 288 10.12 -2.03 -15.64
CA LEU A 288 11.38 -1.33 -15.93
C LEU A 288 12.59 -2.03 -15.35
N ALA A 289 12.45 -2.62 -14.17
CA ALA A 289 13.51 -3.37 -13.49
C ALA A 289 13.65 -4.83 -13.97
N GLY A 290 12.83 -5.28 -14.95
CA GLY A 290 12.86 -6.66 -15.46
C GLY A 290 12.31 -7.71 -14.49
N LEU A 291 11.54 -7.30 -13.47
CA LEU A 291 10.91 -8.19 -12.50
C LEU A 291 9.55 -8.70 -13.00
N HIS A 292 8.93 -7.96 -13.92
CA HIS A 292 7.68 -8.34 -14.56
C HIS A 292 7.76 -8.04 -16.06
N PRO A 293 7.60 -9.04 -16.94
CA PRO A 293 7.72 -8.84 -18.39
C PRO A 293 6.57 -7.98 -18.92
N ALA A 294 6.87 -7.14 -19.91
CA ALA A 294 5.83 -6.41 -20.63
C ALA A 294 5.02 -7.37 -21.50
N THR A 295 3.68 -7.24 -21.45
CA THR A 295 2.78 -8.00 -22.33
C THR A 295 2.86 -7.47 -23.76
N SER A 296 2.97 -6.16 -23.92
CA SER A 296 3.23 -5.48 -25.20
C SER A 296 3.77 -4.08 -24.98
N GLY A 297 4.20 -3.44 -26.05
CA GLY A 297 4.85 -2.14 -26.03
C GLY A 297 6.37 -2.24 -26.08
N SER A 298 7.05 -1.14 -25.90
CA SER A 298 8.53 -1.10 -25.92
C SER A 298 9.09 -0.20 -24.82
N ILE A 299 10.25 -0.58 -24.30
CA ILE A 299 11.03 0.17 -23.33
C ILE A 299 12.45 0.32 -23.90
N LEU A 300 12.90 1.57 -24.06
CA LEU A 300 14.24 1.91 -24.53
C LEU A 300 14.98 2.65 -23.43
N LEU A 301 16.24 2.26 -23.15
CA LEU A 301 17.18 2.92 -22.27
C LEU A 301 18.38 3.36 -23.10
N ASP A 302 18.65 4.66 -23.22
CA ASP A 302 19.67 5.24 -24.09
C ASP A 302 19.60 4.61 -25.52
N ASP A 303 18.38 4.58 -26.11
CA ASP A 303 18.03 4.00 -27.41
C ASP A 303 18.17 2.47 -27.54
N GLU A 304 18.64 1.77 -26.50
CA GLU A 304 18.73 0.32 -26.45
C GLU A 304 17.41 -0.28 -25.91
N SER A 305 16.85 -1.28 -26.63
CA SER A 305 15.66 -1.99 -26.19
C SER A 305 15.98 -2.91 -24.99
N ILE A 306 15.22 -2.73 -23.88
CA ILE A 306 15.46 -3.47 -22.63
C ILE A 306 14.27 -4.32 -22.19
N HIS A 307 13.09 -4.23 -22.82
CA HIS A 307 11.86 -4.91 -22.35
C HIS A 307 11.90 -6.45 -22.44
N HIS A 308 12.91 -7.02 -23.10
CA HIS A 308 13.13 -8.46 -23.24
C HIS A 308 14.27 -8.99 -22.37
N LEU A 309 14.93 -8.10 -21.60
CA LEU A 309 16.07 -8.44 -20.77
C LEU A 309 15.62 -8.86 -19.36
N ASP A 310 16.42 -9.67 -18.68
CA ASP A 310 16.21 -10.01 -17.29
C ASP A 310 16.69 -8.89 -16.35
N ALA A 311 16.28 -8.96 -15.07
CA ALA A 311 16.60 -7.94 -14.08
C ALA A 311 18.11 -7.72 -13.91
N SER A 312 18.94 -8.75 -14.03
CA SER A 312 20.39 -8.64 -13.86
C SER A 312 21.02 -7.88 -15.03
N GLN A 313 20.56 -8.15 -16.24
CA GLN A 313 20.98 -7.48 -17.47
C GLN A 313 20.55 -6.01 -17.48
N ILE A 314 19.36 -5.69 -16.97
CA ILE A 314 18.86 -4.31 -16.86
C ILE A 314 19.66 -3.54 -15.79
N ALA A 315 19.91 -4.16 -14.63
CA ALA A 315 20.74 -3.55 -13.59
C ALA A 315 22.15 -3.23 -14.09
N ALA A 316 22.78 -4.13 -14.85
CA ALA A 316 24.09 -3.91 -15.47
C ALA A 316 24.10 -2.75 -16.47
N ARG A 317 22.94 -2.38 -17.06
CA ARG A 317 22.80 -1.22 -17.96
C ARG A 317 22.56 0.10 -17.24
N GLY A 318 22.42 0.04 -15.90
CA GLY A 318 22.35 1.21 -15.06
C GLY A 318 20.92 1.62 -14.64
N LEU A 319 19.95 0.70 -14.63
CA LEU A 319 18.70 0.89 -13.93
C LEU A 319 18.76 0.23 -12.55
N ALA A 320 18.61 1.01 -11.48
CA ALA A 320 18.53 0.47 -10.13
C ALA A 320 17.16 0.75 -9.53
N LEU A 321 16.55 -0.27 -8.91
CA LEU A 321 15.26 -0.16 -8.22
C LEU A 321 15.47 -0.16 -6.70
N VAL A 322 14.90 0.84 -6.05
CA VAL A 322 14.64 0.85 -4.61
C VAL A 322 13.17 0.43 -4.43
N PRO A 323 12.92 -0.82 -4.07
CA PRO A 323 11.56 -1.37 -4.04
C PRO A 323 10.80 -0.89 -2.80
N GLU A 324 9.47 -0.97 -2.88
CA GLU A 324 8.60 -0.85 -1.71
C GLU A 324 9.01 -1.86 -0.61
N GLY A 325 8.86 -1.48 0.66
CA GLY A 325 9.20 -2.35 1.78
C GLY A 325 10.71 -2.51 2.03
N ARG A 326 11.56 -1.68 1.38
CA ARG A 326 13.03 -1.56 1.61
C ARG A 326 13.84 -2.79 1.22
N GLN A 327 13.31 -4.00 1.39
CA GLN A 327 13.92 -5.31 1.11
C GLN A 327 15.39 -5.39 1.55
N MET A 328 15.61 -5.09 2.83
CA MET A 328 16.93 -5.14 3.47
C MET A 328 17.31 -6.58 3.80
N PHE A 329 18.62 -6.83 3.90
CA PHE A 329 19.17 -8.05 4.50
C PHE A 329 19.38 -7.78 6.00
N PRO A 330 18.44 -8.15 6.88
CA PRO A 330 18.44 -7.70 8.28
C PRO A 330 19.58 -8.27 9.11
N GLN A 331 20.15 -9.41 8.70
CA GLN A 331 21.29 -10.07 9.35
C GLN A 331 22.66 -9.52 8.92
N LEU A 332 22.70 -8.69 7.87
CA LEU A 332 23.91 -8.03 7.40
C LEU A 332 24.04 -6.64 8.03
N THR A 333 25.26 -6.14 8.10
CA THR A 333 25.53 -4.76 8.56
C THR A 333 25.00 -3.73 7.54
N VAL A 334 24.92 -2.47 7.96
CA VAL A 334 24.62 -1.36 7.04
C VAL A 334 25.68 -1.30 5.93
N ARG A 335 26.97 -1.43 6.27
CA ARG A 335 28.09 -1.48 5.33
C ARG A 335 27.89 -2.56 4.28
N ASP A 336 27.57 -3.79 4.71
CA ASP A 336 27.40 -4.92 3.80
C ASP A 336 26.18 -4.71 2.89
N ASN A 337 25.06 -4.20 3.44
CA ASN A 337 23.88 -3.85 2.65
C ASN A 337 24.19 -2.81 1.57
N LEU A 338 24.99 -1.78 1.88
CA LEU A 338 25.42 -0.79 0.90
C LEU A 338 26.31 -1.44 -0.18
N MET A 339 27.27 -2.25 0.22
CA MET A 339 28.20 -2.93 -0.70
C MET A 339 27.47 -3.86 -1.69
N LEU A 340 26.40 -4.51 -1.29
CA LEU A 340 25.57 -5.30 -2.20
C LEU A 340 25.01 -4.49 -3.38
N GLY A 341 24.84 -3.18 -3.22
CA GLY A 341 24.41 -2.30 -4.31
C GLY A 341 25.43 -2.20 -5.45
N ALA A 342 26.70 -2.41 -5.18
CA ALA A 342 27.76 -2.39 -6.18
C ALA A 342 27.97 -3.74 -6.90
N PHE A 343 27.22 -4.79 -6.55
CA PHE A 343 27.44 -6.16 -7.02
C PHE A 343 27.38 -6.31 -8.56
N SER A 344 26.49 -5.58 -9.22
CA SER A 344 26.33 -5.64 -10.69
C SER A 344 27.37 -4.82 -11.48
N ARG A 345 28.25 -4.08 -10.79
CA ARG A 345 29.21 -3.19 -11.43
C ARG A 345 30.47 -3.94 -11.87
N THR A 346 31.03 -3.49 -12.99
CA THR A 346 32.27 -4.04 -13.56
C THR A 346 33.49 -3.13 -13.34
N ASP A 347 33.24 -1.87 -12.91
CA ASP A 347 34.31 -0.93 -12.58
C ASP A 347 34.93 -1.20 -11.20
N LYS A 348 36.11 -0.63 -10.95
CA LYS A 348 36.76 -0.74 -9.65
C LYS A 348 35.97 0.07 -8.61
N VAL A 349 35.44 -0.60 -7.61
CA VAL A 349 34.71 0.01 -6.50
C VAL A 349 35.71 0.46 -5.43
N ASP A 350 35.73 1.77 -5.15
CA ASP A 350 36.38 2.31 -3.95
C ASP A 350 35.30 2.35 -2.84
N ALA A 351 35.22 1.25 -2.12
CA ALA A 351 34.14 1.02 -1.13
C ALA A 351 34.08 2.12 -0.06
N ASP A 352 35.24 2.52 0.47
CA ASP A 352 35.28 3.48 1.58
C ASP A 352 34.91 4.90 1.10
N ALA A 353 35.41 5.33 -0.05
CA ALA A 353 35.06 6.63 -0.62
C ALA A 353 33.57 6.71 -1.02
N GLU A 354 33.04 5.63 -1.61
CA GLU A 354 31.64 5.59 -2.05
C GLU A 354 30.66 5.49 -0.87
N ILE A 355 30.96 4.69 0.14
CA ILE A 355 30.17 4.64 1.38
C ILE A 355 30.23 6.01 2.08
N GLU A 356 31.39 6.66 2.15
CA GLU A 356 31.48 7.99 2.74
C GLU A 356 30.64 9.02 1.99
N ALA A 357 30.50 8.91 0.67
CA ALA A 357 29.59 9.74 -0.11
C ALA A 357 28.12 9.50 0.28
N ILE A 358 27.71 8.25 0.55
CA ILE A 358 26.38 7.93 1.06
C ILE A 358 26.18 8.48 2.47
N LEU A 359 27.19 8.35 3.36
CA LEU A 359 27.12 8.84 4.74
C LEU A 359 27.07 10.38 4.83
N ARG A 360 27.58 11.08 3.85
CA ARG A 360 27.40 12.53 3.74
C ARG A 360 25.95 12.91 3.41
N ARG A 361 25.26 12.12 2.59
CA ARG A 361 23.84 12.33 2.25
C ARG A 361 22.92 11.92 3.37
N PHE A 362 23.26 10.84 4.06
CA PHE A 362 22.48 10.27 5.15
C PHE A 362 23.31 10.21 6.45
N PRO A 363 23.57 11.36 7.12
CA PRO A 363 24.48 11.42 8.26
C PRO A 363 24.09 10.51 9.43
N ARG A 364 22.79 10.22 9.61
CA ARG A 364 22.29 9.31 10.65
C ARG A 364 22.83 7.89 10.53
N LEU A 365 23.26 7.47 9.34
CA LEU A 365 23.82 6.13 9.12
C LEU A 365 25.27 6.02 9.61
N ARG A 366 25.97 7.14 9.87
CA ARG A 366 27.39 7.15 10.24
C ARG A 366 27.65 6.33 11.49
N ASP A 367 26.88 6.59 12.55
CA ASP A 367 27.01 5.89 13.83
C ASP A 367 26.44 4.46 13.80
N ARG A 368 25.81 4.08 12.68
CA ARG A 368 25.15 2.80 12.48
C ARG A 368 25.81 1.92 11.43
N ILE A 369 26.93 2.34 10.86
CA ILE A 369 27.53 1.69 9.68
C ILE A 369 27.86 0.21 9.90
N ASP A 370 28.27 -0.15 11.11
CA ASP A 370 28.61 -1.52 11.50
C ASP A 370 27.47 -2.22 12.29
N SER A 371 26.30 -1.55 12.45
CA SER A 371 25.12 -2.15 13.07
C SER A 371 24.40 -3.07 12.08
N LEU A 372 23.73 -4.11 12.59
CA LEU A 372 22.83 -4.95 11.77
C LEU A 372 21.66 -4.12 11.25
N ALA A 373 21.35 -4.26 9.97
CA ALA A 373 20.28 -3.50 9.32
C ALA A 373 18.90 -3.76 9.92
N GLY A 374 18.66 -4.95 10.47
CA GLY A 374 17.43 -5.29 11.17
C GLY A 374 17.18 -4.52 12.47
N LEU A 375 18.20 -3.90 13.06
CA LEU A 375 18.10 -3.10 14.29
C LEU A 375 17.86 -1.61 14.04
N LEU A 376 17.84 -1.18 12.78
CA LEU A 376 17.61 0.20 12.39
C LEU A 376 16.12 0.56 12.50
N SER A 377 15.86 1.85 12.75
CA SER A 377 14.50 2.41 12.56
C SER A 377 14.07 2.34 11.10
N GLY A 378 12.76 2.38 10.85
CA GLY A 378 12.24 2.34 9.48
C GLY A 378 12.80 3.44 8.57
N GLY A 379 13.05 4.64 9.09
CA GLY A 379 13.66 5.72 8.31
C GLY A 379 15.13 5.47 7.99
N GLU A 380 15.90 4.96 8.94
CA GLU A 380 17.31 4.59 8.70
C GLU A 380 17.40 3.45 7.67
N GLN A 381 16.53 2.44 7.75
CA GLN A 381 16.45 1.37 6.75
C GLN A 381 16.15 1.92 5.35
N GLN A 382 15.25 2.91 5.24
CA GLN A 382 14.94 3.55 3.95
C GLN A 382 16.17 4.29 3.38
N MET A 383 16.91 5.01 4.23
CA MET A 383 18.15 5.65 3.82
C MET A 383 19.19 4.64 3.32
N VAL A 384 19.31 3.47 3.98
CA VAL A 384 20.20 2.39 3.52
C VAL A 384 19.70 1.83 2.19
N ALA A 385 18.39 1.64 1.99
CA ALA A 385 17.85 1.14 0.73
C ALA A 385 18.14 2.09 -0.44
N VAL A 386 17.94 3.40 -0.25
CA VAL A 386 18.31 4.42 -1.26
C VAL A 386 19.82 4.44 -1.47
N GLY A 387 20.61 4.43 -0.39
CA GLY A 387 22.08 4.35 -0.45
C GLY A 387 22.57 3.12 -1.22
N ARG A 388 21.97 1.95 -1.00
CA ARG A 388 22.26 0.72 -1.75
C ARG A 388 21.97 0.89 -3.24
N GLY A 389 20.84 1.53 -3.59
CA GLY A 389 20.55 1.85 -4.98
C GLY A 389 21.59 2.78 -5.63
N LEU A 390 22.07 3.77 -4.89
CA LEU A 390 23.10 4.71 -5.36
C LEU A 390 24.49 4.05 -5.52
N MET A 391 24.81 3.04 -4.71
CA MET A 391 26.07 2.27 -4.86
C MET A 391 26.16 1.56 -6.20
N ALA A 392 25.04 1.29 -6.88
CA ALA A 392 25.02 0.78 -8.25
C ALA A 392 25.52 1.82 -9.28
N LYS A 393 25.73 3.08 -8.93
CA LYS A 393 25.97 4.22 -9.84
C LYS A 393 25.01 4.23 -11.02
N PRO A 394 23.70 4.23 -10.75
CA PRO A 394 22.73 4.02 -11.80
C PRO A 394 22.65 5.22 -12.75
N LYS A 395 22.30 4.95 -14.01
CA LYS A 395 21.88 5.99 -14.96
C LYS A 395 20.51 6.55 -14.56
N ILE A 396 19.62 5.68 -14.05
CA ILE A 396 18.31 6.02 -13.52
C ILE A 396 18.08 5.25 -12.23
N LEU A 397 17.71 5.96 -11.16
CA LEU A 397 17.28 5.38 -9.90
C LEU A 397 15.74 5.38 -9.87
N LEU A 398 15.16 4.19 -9.79
CA LEU A 398 13.74 3.98 -9.64
C LEU A 398 13.41 3.87 -8.14
N LEU A 399 12.40 4.60 -7.66
CA LEU A 399 12.02 4.68 -6.26
C LEU A 399 10.53 4.35 -6.12
N ASP A 400 10.22 3.24 -5.46
CA ASP A 400 8.85 2.77 -5.26
C ASP A 400 8.38 3.06 -3.84
N GLU A 401 7.50 4.04 -3.70
CA GLU A 401 6.90 4.53 -2.45
C GLU A 401 7.92 4.71 -1.29
N PRO A 402 9.01 5.46 -1.50
CA PRO A 402 10.09 5.54 -0.53
C PRO A 402 9.69 6.25 0.77
N SER A 403 8.59 7.00 0.79
CA SER A 403 8.06 7.69 1.97
C SER A 403 7.20 6.79 2.86
N LEU A 404 6.82 5.60 2.40
CA LEU A 404 5.89 4.72 3.08
C LEU A 404 6.37 4.31 4.47
N GLY A 405 5.52 4.55 5.48
CA GLY A 405 5.79 4.18 6.87
C GLY A 405 6.89 4.98 7.56
N LEU A 406 7.25 6.14 7.01
CA LEU A 406 8.18 7.07 7.63
C LEU A 406 7.47 8.09 8.52
N SER A 407 8.18 8.59 9.55
CA SER A 407 7.71 9.74 10.32
C SER A 407 7.84 11.04 9.50
N PRO A 408 7.05 12.09 9.79
CA PRO A 408 7.11 13.36 9.04
C PRO A 408 8.51 13.97 8.94
N ALA A 409 9.31 13.88 10.00
CA ALA A 409 10.70 14.37 10.00
C ALA A 409 11.59 13.58 9.04
N MET A 410 11.42 12.24 8.99
CA MET A 410 12.19 11.37 8.11
C MET A 410 11.78 11.53 6.64
N ILE A 411 10.50 11.82 6.38
CA ILE A 411 10.01 12.16 5.04
C ILE A 411 10.73 13.42 4.55
N GLY A 412 10.81 14.47 5.37
CA GLY A 412 11.54 15.69 5.01
C GLY A 412 12.99 15.40 4.63
N GLU A 413 13.74 14.69 5.48
CA GLU A 413 15.14 14.33 5.22
C GLU A 413 15.29 13.49 3.93
N LEU A 414 14.37 12.57 3.65
CA LEU A 414 14.38 11.77 2.43
C LEU A 414 14.18 12.65 1.19
N TYR A 415 13.17 13.53 1.21
CA TYR A 415 12.87 14.38 0.06
C TYR A 415 13.95 15.44 -0.18
N ASP A 416 14.60 15.97 0.88
CA ASP A 416 15.76 16.83 0.76
C ASP A 416 16.93 16.09 0.08
N ALA A 417 17.15 14.82 0.44
CA ALA A 417 18.18 14.01 -0.20
C ALA A 417 17.85 13.72 -1.67
N LEU A 418 16.58 13.48 -2.02
CA LEU A 418 16.17 13.29 -3.42
C LEU A 418 16.31 14.58 -4.24
N ALA A 419 15.98 15.73 -3.67
CA ALA A 419 16.20 17.03 -4.29
C ALA A 419 17.70 17.30 -4.55
N ALA A 420 18.56 17.00 -3.56
CA ALA A 420 20.00 17.13 -3.72
C ALA A 420 20.56 16.20 -4.82
N LEU A 421 20.09 14.95 -4.89
CA LEU A 421 20.49 14.00 -5.94
C LEU A 421 20.08 14.51 -7.34
N ARG A 422 18.85 15.04 -7.47
CA ARG A 422 18.38 15.68 -8.70
C ARG A 422 19.29 16.84 -9.11
N ASP A 423 19.66 17.70 -8.16
CA ASP A 423 20.48 18.89 -8.41
C ASP A 423 21.93 18.51 -8.74
N GLU A 424 22.41 17.37 -8.28
CA GLU A 424 23.67 16.74 -8.69
C GLU A 424 23.59 16.10 -10.10
N GLY A 425 22.42 16.08 -10.74
CA GLY A 425 22.21 15.53 -12.08
C GLY A 425 21.88 14.04 -12.12
N VAL A 426 21.54 13.42 -10.97
CA VAL A 426 21.05 12.04 -10.95
C VAL A 426 19.64 11.99 -11.55
N THR A 427 19.42 11.07 -12.48
CA THR A 427 18.09 10.86 -13.06
C THR A 427 17.26 10.01 -12.12
N LEU A 428 16.05 10.48 -11.75
CA LEU A 428 15.19 9.83 -10.77
C LEU A 428 13.79 9.61 -11.35
N LEU A 429 13.25 8.42 -11.15
CA LEU A 429 11.84 8.11 -11.40
C LEU A 429 11.21 7.70 -10.08
N LEU A 430 10.37 8.57 -9.54
CA LEU A 430 9.73 8.45 -8.24
C LEU A 430 8.27 8.03 -8.40
N VAL A 431 7.90 6.95 -7.78
CA VAL A 431 6.49 6.59 -7.51
C VAL A 431 6.23 6.87 -6.04
N ASP A 432 5.27 7.70 -5.73
CA ASP A 432 4.87 7.95 -4.35
C ASP A 432 3.37 8.23 -4.25
N GLN A 433 2.79 7.90 -3.10
CA GLN A 433 1.41 8.21 -2.78
C GLN A 433 1.22 9.68 -2.37
N MET A 434 2.28 10.31 -1.83
CA MET A 434 2.24 11.68 -1.33
C MET A 434 2.47 12.69 -2.47
N ALA A 435 1.45 12.89 -3.31
CA ALA A 435 1.55 13.69 -4.54
C ALA A 435 2.12 15.09 -4.32
N ASN A 436 1.66 15.81 -3.30
CA ASN A 436 2.14 17.17 -3.02
C ASN A 436 3.63 17.22 -2.69
N LEU A 437 4.16 16.21 -1.99
CA LEU A 437 5.58 16.13 -1.68
C LEU A 437 6.39 15.77 -2.92
N ALA A 438 5.93 14.78 -3.68
CA ALA A 438 6.57 14.40 -4.93
C ALA A 438 6.64 15.56 -5.91
N LEU A 439 5.55 16.35 -6.06
CA LEU A 439 5.51 17.54 -6.90
C LEU A 439 6.40 18.70 -6.40
N GLN A 440 6.81 18.73 -5.12
CA GLN A 440 7.75 19.74 -4.65
C GLN A 440 9.17 19.49 -5.15
N VAL A 441 9.55 18.24 -5.35
CA VAL A 441 10.91 17.86 -5.78
C VAL A 441 11.00 17.50 -7.26
N ALA A 442 9.88 17.08 -7.87
CA ALA A 442 9.84 16.68 -9.28
C ALA A 442 9.96 17.88 -10.23
N ASP A 443 10.57 17.65 -11.39
CA ASP A 443 10.56 18.57 -12.53
C ASP A 443 9.25 18.43 -13.32
N ARG A 444 8.82 17.18 -13.58
CA ARG A 444 7.56 16.83 -14.26
C ARG A 444 6.89 15.64 -13.55
N ALA A 445 5.61 15.46 -13.84
CA ALA A 445 4.91 14.29 -13.36
C ALA A 445 3.90 13.73 -14.38
N TYR A 446 3.58 12.46 -14.20
CA TYR A 446 2.53 11.73 -14.90
C TYR A 446 1.48 11.28 -13.88
N VAL A 447 0.21 11.58 -14.15
CA VAL A 447 -0.91 11.13 -13.31
C VAL A 447 -1.47 9.85 -13.92
N LEU A 448 -1.41 8.78 -13.15
CA LEU A 448 -1.87 7.44 -13.52
C LEU A 448 -3.19 7.13 -12.83
N GLU A 449 -4.20 6.76 -13.61
CA GLU A 449 -5.50 6.31 -13.12
C GLU A 449 -5.90 5.03 -13.85
N THR A 450 -6.24 3.99 -13.11
CA THR A 450 -6.70 2.69 -13.64
C THR A 450 -5.82 2.20 -14.82
N GLY A 451 -4.51 2.24 -14.64
CA GLY A 451 -3.53 1.76 -15.62
C GLY A 451 -3.28 2.68 -16.82
N ARG A 452 -3.80 3.90 -16.84
CA ARG A 452 -3.65 4.87 -17.94
C ARG A 452 -3.09 6.19 -17.44
N ILE A 453 -2.26 6.85 -18.26
CA ILE A 453 -1.87 8.23 -17.99
C ILE A 453 -3.04 9.12 -18.42
N VAL A 454 -3.65 9.79 -17.44
CA VAL A 454 -4.76 10.74 -17.65
C VAL A 454 -4.27 12.17 -17.80
N LYS A 455 -3.10 12.49 -17.22
CA LYS A 455 -2.48 13.80 -17.34
C LYS A 455 -0.96 13.73 -17.20
N SER A 456 -0.26 14.65 -17.83
CA SER A 456 1.18 14.86 -17.63
C SER A 456 1.50 16.34 -17.82
N GLY A 457 2.54 16.82 -17.16
CA GLY A 457 2.98 18.22 -17.25
C GLY A 457 4.14 18.49 -16.30
N THR A 458 4.52 19.75 -16.21
CA THR A 458 5.47 20.20 -15.17
C THR A 458 4.85 20.05 -13.78
N ALA A 459 5.70 19.88 -12.78
CA ALA A 459 5.21 19.78 -11.40
C ALA A 459 4.43 21.03 -10.98
N GLU A 460 4.77 22.21 -11.51
CA GLU A 460 4.05 23.45 -11.24
C GLU A 460 2.63 23.45 -11.82
N GLU A 461 2.48 22.99 -13.08
CA GLU A 461 1.17 22.89 -13.75
C GLU A 461 0.22 21.91 -13.06
N LEU A 462 0.77 20.86 -12.44
CA LEU A 462 -0.01 19.81 -11.80
C LEU A 462 -0.36 20.13 -10.33
N ARG A 463 0.26 21.14 -9.72
CA ARG A 463 -0.10 21.58 -8.37
C ARG A 463 -1.48 22.21 -8.35
N GLY A 464 -2.39 21.64 -7.55
CA GLY A 464 -3.78 22.12 -7.45
C GLY A 464 -4.65 21.77 -8.64
N ASP A 465 -4.24 20.85 -9.48
CA ASP A 465 -5.01 20.40 -10.63
C ASP A 465 -6.12 19.43 -10.21
N SER A 466 -7.33 19.66 -10.69
CA SER A 466 -8.52 18.85 -10.37
C SER A 466 -8.40 17.40 -10.84
N ALA A 467 -7.67 17.13 -11.93
CA ALA A 467 -7.47 15.76 -12.40
C ALA A 467 -6.58 14.97 -11.44
N LEU A 468 -5.61 15.63 -10.78
CA LEU A 468 -4.82 15.00 -9.74
C LEU A 468 -5.69 14.64 -8.53
N GLU A 469 -6.54 15.59 -8.09
CA GLU A 469 -7.46 15.33 -6.97
C GLU A 469 -8.42 14.18 -7.29
N ALA A 470 -8.99 14.16 -8.50
CA ALA A 470 -9.87 13.08 -8.97
C ALA A 470 -9.17 11.71 -8.99
N ALA A 471 -7.93 11.64 -9.49
CA ALA A 471 -7.16 10.40 -9.55
C ALA A 471 -6.86 9.79 -8.16
N TYR A 472 -6.83 10.61 -7.09
CA TYR A 472 -6.61 10.14 -5.71
C TYR A 472 -7.89 9.82 -4.96
N LEU A 473 -8.97 10.52 -5.24
CA LEU A 473 -10.25 10.38 -4.53
C LEU A 473 -11.27 9.54 -5.30
N GLY A 474 -10.92 9.12 -6.52
CA GLY A 474 -11.78 8.37 -7.43
C GLY A 474 -12.84 9.27 -8.09
N GLU A 475 -12.87 9.36 -9.41
CA GLU A 475 -14.05 9.85 -10.13
C GLU A 475 -15.16 8.81 -9.95
N GLY A 476 -16.25 9.22 -9.33
CA GLY A 476 -17.48 8.47 -9.46
C GLY A 476 -17.87 8.50 -10.93
N ALA A 477 -17.98 7.35 -11.56
CA ALA A 477 -18.64 7.25 -12.84
C ALA A 477 -20.02 7.90 -12.70
N VAL A 478 -20.14 9.13 -13.20
CA VAL A 478 -21.43 9.72 -13.49
C VAL A 478 -21.82 9.11 -14.82
N ALA A 479 -22.70 8.13 -14.76
CA ALA A 479 -23.51 7.69 -15.86
C ALA A 479 -24.96 7.72 -15.41
#